data_fdc4908afd7071b9cb337302f8476499
#
_entry.id   fdc4908afd7071b9cb337302f8476499
#
_cell.length_a   1.000
_cell.length_b   1.000
_cell.length_c   1.000
_cell.angle_alpha   90.00
_cell.angle_beta   90.00
_cell.angle_gamma   90.00
#
_symmetry.space_group_name_H-M   'P 1'
#
loop_
_entity.id
_entity.type
_entity.pdbx_description
1 polymer ?
#
loop_
_entity_poly.entity_id
_entity_poly.type
_entity_poly.pdbx_seq_one_letter_code
_entity_poly.pdbx_strand_id
1 'polypeptide(L)'
;MYQRATVVRNEQVIPGYMRMEVRAAEMAAAAQPGQFMMLRAWEGHVPFLPRPISINYADPAAGTLTFLYKVTGEGTERMAALRAGDGIQALGPLGHGFPLPDAQGALALIGRGIGIAPLRLLAGWGLARGHQIYAYLSAQSAQMLFDSQELTAMGAIVRSSADDRHRVTDLFAQDLKDHIFAAAYSCGSQRLMREMHALGRQYGFPTYVSLEEHMACGVGACKGCVCETHDRQGRRQYETVCHCGPVFPTERIV
;
A
#
# COMPACT_ATOMS: atom_id res chain seq x y z
N MET A 1 13.79 1.67 -12.46
CA MET A 1 13.60 2.34 -13.79
C MET A 1 13.25 3.80 -13.57
N TYR A 2 13.64 4.67 -14.50
CA TYR A 2 13.22 6.08 -14.51
C TYR A 2 12.69 6.42 -15.90
N GLN A 3 11.47 6.95 -15.98
CA GLN A 3 10.87 7.35 -17.26
C GLN A 3 9.80 8.42 -17.09
N ARG A 4 9.40 9.04 -18.19
CA ARG A 4 8.20 9.87 -18.26
C ARG A 4 7.01 8.97 -18.61
N ALA A 5 6.06 8.83 -17.69
CA ALA A 5 4.80 8.13 -17.92
C ALA A 5 3.74 9.11 -18.43
N THR A 6 2.70 8.59 -19.10
CA THR A 6 1.57 9.39 -19.56
C THR A 6 0.35 9.15 -18.68
N VAL A 7 -0.27 10.20 -18.20
CA VAL A 7 -1.52 10.15 -17.44
C VAL A 7 -2.64 9.67 -18.36
N VAL A 8 -3.29 8.57 -18.01
CA VAL A 8 -4.47 8.04 -18.70
C VAL A 8 -5.74 8.67 -18.13
N ARG A 9 -5.79 8.75 -16.79
CA ARG A 9 -6.91 9.31 -16.04
C ARG A 9 -6.40 9.86 -14.70
N ASN A 10 -7.01 10.94 -14.23
CA ASN A 10 -6.73 11.52 -12.91
C ASN A 10 -8.00 12.15 -12.38
N GLU A 11 -8.63 11.51 -11.41
CA GLU A 11 -9.98 11.85 -10.95
C GLU A 11 -10.01 12.01 -9.45
N GLN A 12 -10.79 12.97 -8.99
CA GLN A 12 -11.11 13.13 -7.58
C GLN A 12 -12.11 12.07 -7.15
N VAL A 13 -11.68 11.18 -6.24
CA VAL A 13 -12.54 10.13 -5.68
C VAL A 13 -13.51 10.71 -4.65
N ILE A 14 -12.95 11.51 -3.72
CA ILE A 14 -13.67 12.35 -2.76
C ILE A 14 -12.85 13.63 -2.56
N PRO A 15 -13.39 14.69 -1.94
CA PRO A 15 -12.61 15.90 -1.66
C PRO A 15 -11.27 15.60 -0.97
N GLY A 16 -10.18 16.06 -1.60
CA GLY A 16 -8.81 15.87 -1.12
C GLY A 16 -8.16 14.50 -1.42
N TYR A 17 -8.85 13.60 -2.14
CA TYR A 17 -8.28 12.30 -2.54
C TYR A 17 -8.45 12.06 -4.04
N MET A 18 -7.39 11.62 -4.67
CA MET A 18 -7.30 11.41 -6.11
C MET A 18 -6.98 9.96 -6.44
N ARG A 19 -7.50 9.49 -7.57
CA ARG A 19 -7.08 8.25 -8.22
C ARG A 19 -6.50 8.60 -9.59
N MET A 20 -5.23 8.28 -9.79
CA MET A 20 -4.51 8.54 -11.04
C MET A 20 -4.08 7.22 -11.67
N GLU A 21 -4.35 7.07 -12.96
CA GLU A 21 -3.86 5.98 -13.78
C GLU A 21 -2.83 6.52 -14.78
N VAL A 22 -1.69 5.86 -14.89
CA VAL A 22 -0.63 6.23 -15.82
C VAL A 22 -0.21 5.06 -16.70
N ARG A 23 0.14 5.33 -17.94
CA ARG A 23 0.72 4.36 -18.86
C ARG A 23 2.23 4.33 -18.69
N ALA A 24 2.75 3.15 -18.30
CA ALA A 24 4.16 2.89 -18.07
C ALA A 24 4.41 1.36 -18.14
N ALA A 25 4.38 0.79 -19.34
CA ALA A 25 4.27 -0.65 -19.57
C ALA A 25 5.35 -1.48 -18.87
N GLU A 26 6.63 -1.09 -18.99
CA GLU A 26 7.73 -1.79 -18.33
C GLU A 26 7.62 -1.75 -16.79
N MET A 27 7.22 -0.59 -16.25
CA MET A 27 7.01 -0.43 -14.80
C MET A 27 5.80 -1.23 -14.31
N ALA A 28 4.71 -1.28 -15.10
CA ALA A 28 3.52 -2.06 -14.78
C ALA A 28 3.83 -3.57 -14.76
N ALA A 29 4.63 -4.04 -15.73
CA ALA A 29 5.05 -5.45 -15.79
C ALA A 29 5.99 -5.84 -14.63
N ALA A 30 6.79 -4.90 -14.12
CA ALA A 30 7.74 -5.13 -13.03
C ALA A 30 7.17 -4.88 -11.63
N ALA A 31 5.99 -4.26 -11.52
CA ALA A 31 5.40 -3.86 -10.24
C ALA A 31 5.00 -5.08 -9.39
N GLN A 32 5.34 -5.01 -8.11
CA GLN A 32 4.94 -6.01 -7.11
C GLN A 32 4.07 -5.38 -6.02
N PRO A 33 3.17 -6.15 -5.38
CA PRO A 33 2.33 -5.66 -4.29
C PRO A 33 3.14 -5.07 -3.15
N GLY A 34 2.76 -3.88 -2.69
CA GLY A 34 3.44 -3.20 -1.58
C GLY A 34 4.59 -2.28 -2.00
N GLN A 35 5.01 -2.31 -3.28
CA GLN A 35 5.98 -1.35 -3.80
C GLN A 35 5.36 0.04 -4.03
N PHE A 36 6.21 1.03 -4.23
CA PHE A 36 5.84 2.43 -4.47
C PHE A 36 6.61 3.03 -5.65
N MET A 37 6.19 4.22 -6.07
CA MET A 37 6.88 5.04 -7.07
C MET A 37 7.22 6.40 -6.48
N MET A 38 8.35 6.97 -6.90
CA MET A 38 8.63 8.39 -6.69
C MET A 38 8.09 9.16 -7.91
N LEU A 39 7.06 9.97 -7.69
CA LEU A 39 6.35 10.69 -8.75
C LEU A 39 6.63 12.19 -8.70
N ARG A 40 6.79 12.82 -9.87
CA ARG A 40 7.00 14.25 -10.02
C ARG A 40 6.23 14.81 -11.22
N ALA A 41 5.31 15.72 -10.95
CA ALA A 41 4.37 16.32 -11.90
C ALA A 41 4.78 17.74 -12.35
N TRP A 42 6.02 18.15 -12.14
CA TRP A 42 6.47 19.51 -12.41
C TRP A 42 7.91 19.53 -12.91
N GLU A 43 8.26 20.62 -13.58
CA GLU A 43 9.62 20.96 -13.99
C GLU A 43 10.22 21.99 -13.01
N GLY A 44 11.54 22.22 -13.11
CA GLY A 44 12.25 23.13 -12.20
C GLY A 44 12.55 22.52 -10.84
N HIS A 45 12.83 23.35 -9.84
CA HIS A 45 13.37 22.91 -8.56
C HIS A 45 12.39 23.06 -7.38
N VAL A 46 11.19 23.59 -7.60
CA VAL A 46 10.19 23.81 -6.55
C VAL A 46 8.86 23.15 -6.96
N PRO A 47 8.32 22.28 -6.12
CA PRO A 47 8.92 21.65 -4.94
C PRO A 47 10.10 20.75 -5.31
N PHE A 48 11.10 20.64 -4.42
CA PHE A 48 12.36 19.97 -4.77
C PHE A 48 12.21 18.44 -4.88
N LEU A 49 11.55 17.81 -3.90
CA LEU A 49 11.48 16.36 -3.82
C LEU A 49 10.28 15.77 -4.57
N PRO A 50 10.43 14.64 -5.27
CA PRO A 50 9.29 13.86 -5.77
C PRO A 50 8.46 13.30 -4.61
N ARG A 51 7.29 12.74 -4.92
CA ARG A 51 6.36 12.19 -3.92
C ARG A 51 6.36 10.66 -3.97
N PRO A 52 6.65 9.98 -2.83
CA PRO A 52 6.48 8.54 -2.73
C PRO A 52 4.99 8.21 -2.68
N ILE A 53 4.51 7.46 -3.66
CA ILE A 53 3.12 7.02 -3.74
C ILE A 53 3.10 5.52 -3.95
N SER A 54 2.39 4.80 -3.08
CA SER A 54 2.20 3.36 -3.17
C SER A 54 1.49 2.98 -4.47
N ILE A 55 1.93 1.89 -5.09
CA ILE A 55 1.23 1.29 -6.24
C ILE A 55 -0.06 0.67 -5.71
N ASN A 56 -1.20 1.24 -6.11
CA ASN A 56 -2.52 0.72 -5.75
C ASN A 56 -2.89 -0.49 -6.60
N TYR A 57 -2.68 -0.39 -7.91
CA TYR A 57 -2.92 -1.47 -8.85
C TYR A 57 -1.95 -1.40 -10.03
N ALA A 58 -1.67 -2.55 -10.62
CA ALA A 58 -0.90 -2.66 -11.86
C ALA A 58 -1.63 -3.60 -12.81
N ASP A 59 -1.78 -3.16 -14.05
CA ASP A 59 -2.28 -3.98 -15.15
C ASP A 59 -1.16 -4.14 -16.21
N PRO A 60 -0.41 -5.23 -16.18
CA PRO A 60 0.64 -5.50 -17.17
C PRO A 60 0.11 -5.61 -18.61
N ALA A 61 -1.13 -6.10 -18.80
CA ALA A 61 -1.73 -6.26 -20.12
C ALA A 61 -2.10 -4.91 -20.75
N ALA A 62 -2.65 -4.00 -19.95
CA ALA A 62 -2.93 -2.62 -20.36
C ALA A 62 -1.67 -1.74 -20.32
N GLY A 63 -0.60 -2.17 -19.65
CA GLY A 63 0.62 -1.40 -19.42
C GLY A 63 0.39 -0.20 -18.51
N THR A 64 -0.50 -0.30 -17.52
CA THR A 64 -0.88 0.82 -16.64
C THR A 64 -0.63 0.56 -15.17
N LEU A 65 -0.36 1.65 -14.44
CA LEU A 65 -0.26 1.70 -12.99
C LEU A 65 -1.33 2.65 -12.44
N THR A 66 -1.99 2.25 -11.36
CA THR A 66 -2.96 3.09 -10.63
C THR A 66 -2.39 3.51 -9.28
N PHE A 67 -2.61 4.76 -8.93
CA PHE A 67 -2.24 5.38 -7.66
C PHE A 67 -3.47 5.97 -6.99
N LEU A 68 -3.62 5.70 -5.70
CA LEU A 68 -4.58 6.37 -4.84
C LEU A 68 -3.80 7.23 -3.85
N TYR A 69 -4.05 8.55 -3.82
CA TYR A 69 -3.28 9.46 -2.99
C TYR A 69 -4.13 10.61 -2.42
N LYS A 70 -3.67 11.11 -1.27
CA LYS A 70 -4.23 12.30 -0.62
C LYS A 70 -3.50 13.55 -1.10
N VAL A 71 -4.25 14.62 -1.36
CA VAL A 71 -3.69 15.94 -1.65
C VAL A 71 -3.38 16.63 -0.31
N THR A 72 -2.09 16.82 -0.01
CA THR A 72 -1.63 17.33 1.28
C THR A 72 -0.68 18.53 1.17
N GLY A 73 -0.33 18.93 -0.06
CA GLY A 73 0.55 20.07 -0.29
C GLY A 73 0.98 20.17 -1.74
N GLU A 74 1.78 21.16 -2.05
CA GLU A 74 2.11 21.65 -3.39
C GLU A 74 2.42 20.54 -4.43
N GLY A 75 3.23 19.54 -4.07
CA GLY A 75 3.56 18.46 -5.02
C GLY A 75 2.36 17.60 -5.38
N THR A 76 1.52 17.23 -4.40
CA THR A 76 0.29 16.47 -4.66
C THR A 76 -0.81 17.34 -5.28
N GLU A 77 -0.83 18.65 -5.07
CA GLU A 77 -1.71 19.60 -5.77
C GLU A 77 -1.34 19.67 -7.26
N ARG A 78 -0.04 19.76 -7.58
CA ARG A 78 0.43 19.69 -8.97
C ARG A 78 0.12 18.36 -9.64
N MET A 79 0.23 17.25 -8.90
CA MET A 79 -0.21 15.94 -9.40
C MET A 79 -1.73 15.92 -9.65
N ALA A 80 -2.53 16.49 -8.75
CA ALA A 80 -3.99 16.53 -8.89
C ALA A 80 -4.46 17.40 -10.08
N ALA A 81 -3.65 18.37 -10.50
CA ALA A 81 -3.95 19.23 -11.65
C ALA A 81 -3.70 18.56 -13.01
N LEU A 82 -2.99 17.41 -13.05
CA LEU A 82 -2.71 16.69 -14.31
C LEU A 82 -3.98 16.15 -14.93
N ARG A 83 -4.00 16.14 -16.26
CA ARG A 83 -5.10 15.64 -17.09
C ARG A 83 -4.64 14.47 -17.95
N ALA A 84 -5.57 13.76 -18.53
CA ALA A 84 -5.27 12.73 -19.54
C ALA A 84 -4.41 13.31 -20.68
N GLY A 85 -3.33 12.60 -21.01
CA GLY A 85 -2.32 13.03 -21.98
C GLY A 85 -1.12 13.76 -21.39
N ASP A 86 -1.21 14.27 -20.16
CA ASP A 86 -0.07 14.92 -19.50
C ASP A 86 1.03 13.91 -19.12
N GLY A 87 2.26 14.41 -19.05
CA GLY A 87 3.42 13.62 -18.63
C GLY A 87 3.71 13.75 -17.15
N ILE A 88 4.06 12.64 -16.52
CA ILE A 88 4.57 12.60 -15.14
C ILE A 88 5.90 11.85 -15.09
N GLN A 89 6.88 12.39 -14.38
CA GLN A 89 8.14 11.70 -14.14
C GLN A 89 7.94 10.63 -13.08
N ALA A 90 8.42 9.42 -13.35
CA ALA A 90 8.26 8.26 -12.45
C ALA A 90 9.60 7.54 -12.29
N LEU A 91 9.98 7.29 -11.04
CA LEU A 91 11.11 6.44 -10.65
C LEU A 91 10.58 5.25 -9.85
N GLY A 92 10.85 4.04 -10.32
CA GLY A 92 10.42 2.81 -9.65
C GLY A 92 10.18 1.65 -10.64
N PRO A 93 9.45 0.59 -10.25
CA PRO A 93 8.97 0.32 -8.88
C PRO A 93 10.12 0.23 -7.88
N LEU A 94 9.88 0.67 -6.63
CA LEU A 94 10.88 0.79 -5.56
C LEU A 94 10.45 0.01 -4.32
N GLY A 95 11.45 -0.40 -3.55
CA GLY A 95 11.27 -1.13 -2.30
C GLY A 95 10.93 -2.61 -2.47
N HIS A 96 10.83 -3.30 -1.33
CA HIS A 96 10.44 -4.70 -1.24
C HIS A 96 8.94 -4.83 -1.02
N GLY A 97 8.31 -5.70 -1.80
CA GLY A 97 6.88 -5.94 -1.75
C GLY A 97 6.44 -6.92 -0.65
N PHE A 98 5.13 -7.14 -0.56
CA PHE A 98 4.54 -8.15 0.32
C PHE A 98 4.87 -9.56 -0.16
N PRO A 99 5.45 -10.43 0.68
CA PRO A 99 5.60 -11.84 0.34
C PRO A 99 4.23 -12.52 0.40
N LEU A 100 3.97 -13.42 -0.55
CA LEU A 100 2.84 -14.34 -0.46
C LEU A 100 3.32 -15.69 0.10
N PRO A 101 2.53 -16.35 0.96
CA PRO A 101 2.88 -17.68 1.46
C PRO A 101 2.77 -18.72 0.35
N ASP A 102 3.63 -19.76 0.38
CA ASP A 102 3.54 -20.89 -0.53
C ASP A 102 2.33 -21.78 -0.21
N ALA A 103 1.97 -21.86 1.07
CA ALA A 103 0.82 -22.64 1.52
C ALA A 103 -0.48 -21.95 1.11
N GLN A 104 -1.41 -22.71 0.52
CA GLN A 104 -2.75 -22.25 0.21
C GLN A 104 -3.51 -21.91 1.49
N GLY A 105 -4.38 -20.89 1.43
CA GLY A 105 -5.18 -20.47 2.58
C GLY A 105 -5.77 -19.08 2.41
N ALA A 106 -6.45 -18.66 3.44
CA ALA A 106 -7.00 -17.30 3.49
C ALA A 106 -5.90 -16.27 3.78
N LEU A 107 -5.96 -15.12 3.13
CA LEU A 107 -5.14 -13.97 3.39
C LEU A 107 -6.01 -12.84 3.95
N ALA A 108 -5.56 -12.20 5.03
CA ALA A 108 -6.22 -11.05 5.61
C ALA A 108 -5.52 -9.76 5.17
N LEU A 109 -6.26 -8.83 4.60
CA LEU A 109 -5.80 -7.50 4.20
C LEU A 109 -6.47 -6.46 5.10
N ILE A 110 -5.70 -5.74 5.91
CA ILE A 110 -6.25 -4.82 6.91
C ILE A 110 -5.82 -3.39 6.60
N GLY A 111 -6.78 -2.55 6.20
CA GLY A 111 -6.54 -1.16 5.83
C GLY A 111 -7.43 -0.16 6.57
N ARG A 112 -6.87 0.99 6.96
CA ARG A 112 -7.64 2.11 7.47
C ARG A 112 -7.53 3.30 6.53
N GLY A 113 -8.70 3.79 6.03
CA GLY A 113 -8.74 4.89 5.09
C GLY A 113 -7.86 4.62 3.86
N ILE A 114 -6.96 5.55 3.53
CA ILE A 114 -6.06 5.40 2.39
C ILE A 114 -5.00 4.30 2.56
N GLY A 115 -4.80 3.77 3.77
CA GLY A 115 -3.89 2.65 4.01
C GLY A 115 -4.26 1.36 3.26
N ILE A 116 -5.44 1.29 2.63
CA ILE A 116 -5.78 0.18 1.72
C ILE A 116 -4.99 0.25 0.40
N ALA A 117 -4.50 1.43 0.01
CA ALA A 117 -3.89 1.66 -1.30
C ALA A 117 -2.81 0.62 -1.69
N PRO A 118 -1.82 0.25 -0.84
CA PRO A 118 -0.82 -0.75 -1.20
C PRO A 118 -1.34 -2.19 -1.20
N LEU A 119 -2.57 -2.46 -0.73
CA LEU A 119 -3.10 -3.81 -0.51
C LEU A 119 -3.96 -4.32 -1.69
N ARG A 120 -4.48 -3.43 -2.55
CA ARG A 120 -5.35 -3.85 -3.67
C ARG A 120 -4.61 -4.74 -4.68
N LEU A 121 -3.38 -4.39 -5.05
CA LEU A 121 -2.56 -5.20 -5.94
C LEU A 121 -2.27 -6.57 -5.32
N LEU A 122 -2.04 -6.63 -4.00
CA LEU A 122 -1.85 -7.87 -3.26
C LEU A 122 -3.09 -8.77 -3.32
N ALA A 123 -4.30 -8.18 -3.20
CA ALA A 123 -5.54 -8.93 -3.36
C ALA A 123 -5.61 -9.64 -4.72
N GLY A 124 -5.32 -8.91 -5.81
CA GLY A 124 -5.30 -9.47 -7.16
C GLY A 124 -4.27 -10.60 -7.32
N TRP A 125 -3.08 -10.42 -6.76
CA TRP A 125 -2.04 -11.45 -6.81
C TRP A 125 -2.39 -12.69 -6.00
N GLY A 126 -2.99 -12.51 -4.82
CA GLY A 126 -3.46 -13.61 -3.98
C GLY A 126 -4.56 -14.42 -4.66
N LEU A 127 -5.59 -13.75 -5.17
CA LEU A 127 -6.69 -14.39 -5.91
C LEU A 127 -6.18 -15.17 -7.14
N ALA A 128 -5.28 -14.59 -7.92
CA ALA A 128 -4.69 -15.24 -9.09
C ALA A 128 -3.88 -16.51 -8.74
N ARG A 129 -3.45 -16.65 -7.48
CA ARG A 129 -2.75 -17.82 -6.94
C ARG A 129 -3.65 -18.77 -6.16
N GLY A 130 -4.96 -18.54 -6.17
CA GLY A 130 -5.94 -19.40 -5.51
C GLY A 130 -6.15 -19.15 -4.02
N HIS A 131 -5.61 -18.05 -3.46
CA HIS A 131 -5.90 -17.66 -2.09
C HIS A 131 -7.30 -17.08 -1.95
N GLN A 132 -7.96 -17.34 -0.84
CA GLN A 132 -9.15 -16.62 -0.44
C GLN A 132 -8.75 -15.29 0.22
N ILE A 133 -9.32 -14.18 -0.24
CA ILE A 133 -8.98 -12.85 0.27
C ILE A 133 -10.09 -12.31 1.16
N TYR A 134 -9.73 -11.97 2.40
CA TYR A 134 -10.57 -11.22 3.33
C TYR A 134 -9.99 -9.82 3.48
N ALA A 135 -10.76 -8.81 3.10
CA ALA A 135 -10.37 -7.41 3.23
C ALA A 135 -11.16 -6.75 4.35
N TYR A 136 -10.45 -6.31 5.38
CA TYR A 136 -11.00 -5.60 6.54
C TYR A 136 -10.70 -4.12 6.39
N LEU A 137 -11.73 -3.31 6.21
CA LEU A 137 -11.60 -1.89 5.92
C LEU A 137 -12.25 -1.05 7.01
N SER A 138 -11.57 -0.03 7.48
CA SER A 138 -12.20 0.98 8.33
C SER A 138 -11.90 2.39 7.87
N ALA A 139 -12.86 3.29 8.08
CA ALA A 139 -12.72 4.69 7.72
C ALA A 139 -13.61 5.56 8.63
N GLN A 140 -13.37 6.88 8.61
CA GLN A 140 -14.21 7.84 9.34
C GLN A 140 -15.62 7.99 8.73
N SER A 141 -15.78 7.66 7.45
CA SER A 141 -17.07 7.68 6.76
C SER A 141 -17.12 6.60 5.66
N ALA A 142 -18.32 6.22 5.23
CA ALA A 142 -18.51 5.26 4.16
C ALA A 142 -17.85 5.67 2.84
N GLN A 143 -17.79 6.97 2.55
CA GLN A 143 -17.14 7.51 1.35
C GLN A 143 -15.62 7.31 1.35
N MET A 144 -15.00 7.15 2.52
CA MET A 144 -13.58 6.89 2.70
C MET A 144 -13.21 5.40 2.76
N LEU A 145 -14.14 4.50 2.52
CA LEU A 145 -13.89 3.06 2.34
C LEU A 145 -13.36 2.80 0.92
N PHE A 146 -12.17 3.33 0.65
CA PHE A 146 -11.51 3.21 -0.66
C PHE A 146 -11.35 1.75 -1.07
N ASP A 147 -11.42 1.48 -2.38
CA ASP A 147 -11.25 0.17 -3.02
C ASP A 147 -12.22 -0.94 -2.54
N SER A 148 -13.22 -0.62 -1.70
CA SER A 148 -14.19 -1.61 -1.20
C SER A 148 -14.96 -2.29 -2.35
N GLN A 149 -15.43 -1.51 -3.31
CA GLN A 149 -16.16 -2.03 -4.47
C GLN A 149 -15.24 -2.81 -5.41
N GLU A 150 -14.05 -2.30 -5.66
CA GLU A 150 -13.05 -2.94 -6.51
C GLU A 150 -12.61 -4.29 -5.93
N LEU A 151 -12.34 -4.36 -4.62
CA LEU A 151 -11.99 -5.60 -3.94
C LEU A 151 -13.14 -6.62 -4.01
N THR A 152 -14.38 -6.18 -3.78
CA THR A 152 -15.57 -7.04 -3.93
C THR A 152 -15.72 -7.55 -5.37
N ALA A 153 -15.56 -6.68 -6.36
CA ALA A 153 -15.63 -7.03 -7.77
C ALA A 153 -14.51 -8.02 -8.19
N MET A 154 -13.36 -7.98 -7.53
CA MET A 154 -12.27 -8.96 -7.73
C MET A 154 -12.55 -10.32 -7.09
N GLY A 155 -13.57 -10.43 -6.22
CA GLY A 155 -13.90 -11.67 -5.52
C GLY A 155 -13.39 -11.75 -4.08
N ALA A 156 -12.89 -10.66 -3.50
CA ALA A 156 -12.54 -10.61 -2.09
C ALA A 156 -13.80 -10.52 -1.19
N ILE A 157 -13.73 -11.12 -0.02
CA ILE A 157 -14.73 -10.98 1.03
C ILE A 157 -14.40 -9.69 1.80
N VAL A 158 -15.22 -8.66 1.61
CA VAL A 158 -14.99 -7.35 2.23
C VAL A 158 -15.83 -7.20 3.49
N ARG A 159 -15.16 -6.88 4.61
CA ARG A 159 -15.79 -6.48 5.86
C ARG A 159 -15.35 -5.06 6.20
N SER A 160 -16.30 -4.18 6.44
CA SER A 160 -15.98 -2.77 6.66
C SER A 160 -16.73 -2.16 7.83
N SER A 161 -16.09 -1.14 8.42
CA SER A 161 -16.69 -0.26 9.42
C SER A 161 -16.44 1.19 9.01
N ALA A 162 -17.51 1.96 8.93
CA ALA A 162 -17.49 3.39 8.57
C ALA A 162 -17.76 4.29 9.77
N ASP A 163 -17.49 3.80 10.97
CA ASP A 163 -17.60 4.57 12.20
C ASP A 163 -16.37 4.31 13.11
N ASP A 164 -16.13 5.22 14.04
CA ASP A 164 -15.03 5.08 15.01
C ASP A 164 -15.37 4.11 16.16
N ARG A 165 -16.56 3.49 16.17
CA ARG A 165 -17.03 2.62 17.25
C ARG A 165 -16.46 1.21 17.14
N HIS A 166 -16.23 0.72 15.92
CA HIS A 166 -15.70 -0.61 15.66
C HIS A 166 -14.33 -0.51 15.00
N ARG A 167 -13.34 -1.09 15.65
CA ARG A 167 -12.01 -1.17 15.05
C ARG A 167 -12.00 -2.23 13.97
N VAL A 168 -11.23 -1.98 12.94
CA VAL A 168 -11.01 -2.96 11.88
C VAL A 168 -10.42 -4.28 12.42
N THR A 169 -9.58 -4.19 13.45
CA THR A 169 -9.00 -5.35 14.14
C THR A 169 -10.01 -6.16 14.93
N ASP A 170 -11.11 -5.55 15.43
CA ASP A 170 -12.17 -6.27 16.11
C ASP A 170 -12.97 -7.14 15.12
N LEU A 171 -13.21 -6.63 13.90
CA LEU A 171 -13.82 -7.40 12.82
C LEU A 171 -12.93 -8.60 12.43
N PHE A 172 -11.64 -8.37 12.30
CA PHE A 172 -10.68 -9.43 11.99
C PHE A 172 -10.61 -10.47 13.12
N ALA A 173 -10.55 -10.03 14.38
CA ALA A 173 -10.51 -10.92 15.54
C ALA A 173 -11.76 -11.81 15.69
N GLN A 174 -12.92 -11.36 15.20
CA GLN A 174 -14.12 -12.20 15.16
C GLN A 174 -13.94 -13.37 14.20
N ASP A 175 -13.40 -13.11 13.00
CA ASP A 175 -13.22 -14.12 11.95
C ASP A 175 -12.08 -15.11 12.28
N LEU A 176 -11.11 -14.70 13.12
CA LEU A 176 -10.04 -15.60 13.60
C LEU A 176 -10.55 -16.77 14.43
N LYS A 177 -11.81 -16.74 14.90
CA LYS A 177 -12.44 -17.84 15.64
C LYS A 177 -12.88 -18.97 14.71
N ASP A 178 -13.23 -18.61 13.47
CA ASP A 178 -13.89 -19.51 12.52
C ASP A 178 -13.02 -19.80 11.27
N HIS A 179 -11.95 -19.00 11.06
CA HIS A 179 -11.10 -19.09 9.88
C HIS A 179 -9.62 -19.16 10.25
N ILE A 180 -8.86 -19.96 9.48
CA ILE A 180 -7.40 -20.03 9.56
C ILE A 180 -6.82 -19.18 8.43
N PHE A 181 -5.94 -18.24 8.80
CA PHE A 181 -5.26 -17.39 7.85
C PHE A 181 -3.80 -17.84 7.64
N ALA A 182 -3.38 -17.90 6.38
CA ALA A 182 -2.00 -18.20 6.01
C ALA A 182 -1.06 -17.00 6.26
N ALA A 183 -1.58 -15.78 6.16
CA ALA A 183 -0.85 -14.55 6.47
C ALA A 183 -1.83 -13.37 6.62
N ALA A 184 -1.38 -12.31 7.30
CA ALA A 184 -2.11 -11.04 7.36
C ALA A 184 -1.21 -9.86 7.03
N TYR A 185 -1.79 -8.87 6.34
CA TYR A 185 -1.09 -7.73 5.76
C TYR A 185 -1.80 -6.44 6.16
N SER A 186 -1.03 -5.45 6.57
CA SER A 186 -1.60 -4.17 7.00
C SER A 186 -0.81 -2.97 6.49
N CYS A 187 -1.51 -1.84 6.36
CA CYS A 187 -0.90 -0.55 6.18
C CYS A 187 -1.70 0.49 6.96
N GLY A 188 -0.99 1.37 7.69
CA GLY A 188 -1.62 2.41 8.50
C GLY A 188 -0.84 2.70 9.79
N SER A 189 -1.56 3.05 10.86
CA SER A 189 -0.96 3.55 12.09
C SER A 189 -0.12 2.50 12.84
N GLN A 190 0.83 2.98 13.66
CA GLN A 190 1.62 2.13 14.56
C GLN A 190 0.74 1.29 15.51
N ARG A 191 -0.42 1.83 15.91
CA ARG A 191 -1.39 1.10 16.71
C ARG A 191 -1.91 -0.12 15.97
N LEU A 192 -2.34 0.04 14.71
CA LEU A 192 -2.82 -1.08 13.88
C LEU A 192 -1.73 -2.15 13.75
N MET A 193 -0.49 -1.75 13.48
CA MET A 193 0.65 -2.66 13.39
C MET A 193 0.84 -3.50 14.66
N ARG A 194 0.81 -2.86 15.85
CA ARG A 194 0.95 -3.58 17.15
C ARG A 194 -0.20 -4.55 17.39
N GLU A 195 -1.44 -4.16 17.08
CA GLU A 195 -2.61 -5.03 17.20
C GLU A 195 -2.48 -6.23 16.25
N MET A 196 -2.04 -6.03 15.01
CA MET A 196 -1.78 -7.10 14.04
C MET A 196 -0.68 -8.05 14.49
N HIS A 197 0.44 -7.51 15.02
CA HIS A 197 1.51 -8.32 15.60
C HIS A 197 1.00 -9.22 16.73
N ALA A 198 0.22 -8.66 17.66
CA ALA A 198 -0.35 -9.40 18.78
C ALA A 198 -1.27 -10.54 18.30
N LEU A 199 -2.15 -10.27 17.33
CA LEU A 199 -3.05 -11.28 16.75
C LEU A 199 -2.25 -12.37 16.01
N GLY A 200 -1.25 -12.00 15.22
CA GLY A 200 -0.40 -12.97 14.52
C GLY A 200 0.32 -13.92 15.47
N ARG A 201 0.86 -13.40 16.57
CA ARG A 201 1.47 -14.22 17.61
C ARG A 201 0.48 -15.12 18.34
N GLN A 202 -0.70 -14.60 18.65
CA GLN A 202 -1.74 -15.33 19.38
C GLN A 202 -2.30 -16.51 18.56
N TYR A 203 -2.48 -16.31 17.26
CA TYR A 203 -3.13 -17.28 16.36
C TYR A 203 -2.15 -18.02 15.43
N GLY A 204 -0.85 -17.71 15.49
CA GLY A 204 0.21 -18.49 14.83
C GLY A 204 0.36 -18.25 13.32
N PHE A 205 0.09 -17.05 12.82
CA PHE A 205 0.31 -16.70 11.42
C PHE A 205 1.24 -15.48 11.25
N PRO A 206 2.01 -15.41 10.15
CA PRO A 206 2.89 -14.29 9.87
C PRO A 206 2.09 -13.02 9.56
N THR A 207 2.58 -11.88 10.07
CA THR A 207 1.99 -10.57 9.83
C THR A 207 3.00 -9.61 9.24
N TYR A 208 2.55 -8.83 8.24
CA TYR A 208 3.37 -7.86 7.52
C TYR A 208 2.74 -6.48 7.57
N VAL A 209 3.58 -5.46 7.63
CA VAL A 209 3.16 -4.06 7.60
C VAL A 209 3.90 -3.30 6.51
N SER A 210 3.18 -2.45 5.77
CA SER A 210 3.78 -1.42 4.93
C SER A 210 3.93 -0.15 5.75
N LEU A 211 5.17 0.32 5.93
CA LEU A 211 5.49 1.54 6.66
C LEU A 211 5.45 2.75 5.73
N GLU A 212 5.01 3.87 6.29
CA GLU A 212 5.03 5.18 5.65
C GLU A 212 6.05 6.07 6.35
N GLU A 213 7.03 6.60 5.60
CA GLU A 213 8.04 7.51 6.09
C GLU A 213 8.28 8.64 5.08
N HIS A 214 8.79 9.76 5.58
CA HIS A 214 9.22 10.85 4.71
C HIS A 214 10.40 10.42 3.85
N MET A 215 10.24 10.44 2.53
CA MET A 215 11.27 10.00 1.59
C MET A 215 11.77 11.16 0.74
N ALA A 216 13.09 11.23 0.57
CA ALA A 216 13.72 12.18 -0.36
C ALA A 216 14.18 11.47 -1.63
N CYS A 217 15.12 10.52 -1.56
CA CYS A 217 15.70 9.88 -2.74
C CYS A 217 14.92 8.64 -3.23
N GLY A 218 14.21 7.93 -2.36
CA GLY A 218 13.50 6.69 -2.68
C GLY A 218 14.38 5.45 -2.91
N VAL A 219 15.71 5.57 -2.88
CA VAL A 219 16.67 4.51 -3.27
C VAL A 219 17.69 4.17 -2.18
N GLY A 220 17.46 4.56 -0.92
CA GLY A 220 18.33 4.23 0.21
C GLY A 220 19.57 5.10 0.39
N ALA A 221 19.87 6.02 -0.53
CA ALA A 221 21.13 6.79 -0.52
C ALA A 221 21.16 7.89 0.56
N CYS A 222 20.08 8.64 0.73
CA CYS A 222 20.05 9.83 1.60
C CYS A 222 19.83 9.52 3.09
N LYS A 223 19.43 8.31 3.45
CA LYS A 223 19.10 7.88 4.82
C LYS A 223 17.97 8.66 5.51
N GLY A 224 17.16 9.45 4.76
CA GLY A 224 16.10 10.29 5.33
C GLY A 224 14.87 9.52 5.83
N CYS A 225 14.63 8.30 5.33
CA CYS A 225 13.49 7.46 5.70
C CYS A 225 13.88 6.30 6.63
N VAL A 226 14.82 6.54 7.54
CA VAL A 226 15.30 5.51 8.48
C VAL A 226 14.22 5.20 9.52
N CYS A 227 14.00 3.91 9.79
CA CYS A 227 13.19 3.42 10.90
C CYS A 227 13.99 2.45 11.77
N GLU A 228 13.56 2.30 13.01
CA GLU A 228 14.11 1.31 13.93
C GLU A 228 13.52 -0.07 13.60
N THR A 229 14.39 -1.08 13.54
CA THR A 229 14.02 -2.47 13.32
C THR A 229 14.80 -3.37 14.28
N HIS A 230 14.41 -4.65 14.36
CA HIS A 230 15.14 -5.65 15.13
C HIS A 230 15.61 -6.79 14.21
N ASP A 231 16.81 -7.31 14.45
CA ASP A 231 17.28 -8.51 13.78
C ASP A 231 16.63 -9.78 14.39
N ARG A 232 16.99 -10.95 13.84
CA ARG A 232 16.46 -12.25 14.33
C ARG A 232 16.87 -12.58 15.77
N GLN A 233 17.88 -11.90 16.31
CA GLN A 233 18.34 -12.03 17.70
C GLN A 233 17.73 -10.94 18.62
N GLY A 234 16.79 -10.11 18.10
CA GLY A 234 16.17 -9.02 18.84
C GLY A 234 17.06 -7.80 19.04
N ARG A 235 18.21 -7.70 18.35
CA ARG A 235 19.10 -6.53 18.45
C ARG A 235 18.57 -5.40 17.59
N ARG A 236 18.59 -4.21 18.15
CA ARG A 236 18.16 -2.98 17.47
C ARG A 236 19.04 -2.69 16.25
N GLN A 237 18.40 -2.35 15.14
CA GLN A 237 19.00 -1.91 13.90
C GLN A 237 18.25 -0.69 13.35
N TYR A 238 18.86 -0.02 12.36
CA TYR A 238 18.25 1.09 11.64
C TYR A 238 18.31 0.82 10.14
N GLU A 239 17.14 0.81 9.50
CA GLU A 239 17.00 0.50 8.08
C GLU A 239 16.22 1.60 7.36
N THR A 240 16.50 1.78 6.08
CA THR A 240 15.78 2.76 5.26
C THR A 240 14.53 2.14 4.69
N VAL A 241 13.36 2.72 4.98
CA VAL A 241 12.05 2.23 4.51
C VAL A 241 11.99 2.14 2.99
N CYS A 242 12.58 3.07 2.26
CA CYS A 242 12.55 3.06 0.80
C CYS A 242 13.38 1.94 0.14
N HIS A 243 14.39 1.38 0.84
CA HIS A 243 15.28 0.37 0.29
C HIS A 243 15.09 -1.00 0.93
N CYS A 244 15.04 -1.07 2.27
CA CYS A 244 14.86 -2.32 3.01
C CYS A 244 13.39 -2.70 3.17
N GLY A 245 12.47 -1.73 3.08
CA GLY A 245 11.01 -1.86 3.08
C GLY A 245 10.41 -1.48 1.72
N PRO A 246 9.21 -0.90 1.67
CA PRO A 246 8.39 -0.43 2.81
C PRO A 246 7.73 -1.54 3.61
N VAL A 247 7.71 -2.76 3.10
CA VAL A 247 7.09 -3.91 3.75
C VAL A 247 8.08 -4.60 4.69
N PHE A 248 7.64 -4.80 5.93
CA PHE A 248 8.39 -5.52 6.96
C PHE A 248 7.52 -6.55 7.65
N PRO A 249 8.08 -7.70 8.10
CA PRO A 249 7.44 -8.53 9.12
C PRO A 249 7.24 -7.70 10.39
N THR A 250 6.05 -7.78 11.01
CA THR A 250 5.76 -6.93 12.19
C THR A 250 6.67 -7.24 13.37
N GLU A 251 7.17 -8.48 13.48
CA GLU A 251 8.15 -8.90 14.51
C GLU A 251 9.47 -8.15 14.47
N ARG A 252 9.79 -7.50 13.32
CA ARG A 252 10.99 -6.70 13.17
C ARG A 252 10.80 -5.23 13.58
N ILE A 253 9.55 -4.80 13.74
CA ILE A 253 9.21 -3.38 13.97
C ILE A 253 8.64 -3.16 15.37
N VAL A 254 8.07 -4.18 16.01
CA VAL A 254 7.41 -4.12 17.32
C VAL A 254 8.27 -4.69 18.43
#